data_3039bcd6cac46788b7b3832f21c2ef9f
#
_entry.id   3039bcd6cac46788b7b3832f21c2ef9f
#
_cell.length_a   1.000
_cell.length_b   1.000
_cell.length_c   1.000
_cell.angle_alpha   90.00
_cell.angle_beta   90.00
_cell.angle_gamma   90.00
#
_symmetry.space_group_name_H-M   'P 1'
#
loop_
_entity.id
_entity.type
_entity.pdbx_description
1 polymer ?
#
loop_
_entity_poly.entity_id
_entity_poly.type
_entity_poly.pdbx_seq_one_letter_code
_entity_poly.pdbx_strand_id
1 'polypeptide(L)'
;MLIYIKVPGEPDKVTAQEKGVKIERNRQGFAYPSFYEKPEVTVAKDRYYLYMKRFVPNKPIEGPVEVKIRWDFGRKSKPKRYIGQLKATKSDLDNLAKMVLDCLTDLKFWKDDGQVAKLNLEKRWVEDKDAAVYILINAEPEEDLGGLFGGII
;
A
#
# COMPACT_ATOMS: atom_id res chain seq x y z
N MET A 1 -0.85 8.46 -18.67
CA MET A 1 -1.49 9.23 -17.56
C MET A 1 -0.75 8.93 -16.27
N LEU A 2 -0.32 9.96 -15.59
CA LEU A 2 0.33 9.86 -14.28
C LEU A 2 -0.60 10.37 -13.18
N ILE A 3 -0.76 9.61 -12.12
CA ILE A 3 -1.52 10.01 -10.95
C ILE A 3 -0.57 10.03 -9.76
N TYR A 4 -0.51 11.16 -9.05
CA TYR A 4 0.31 11.34 -7.87
C TYR A 4 -0.56 11.60 -6.65
N ILE A 5 -0.39 10.80 -5.61
CA ILE A 5 -1.16 10.88 -4.38
C ILE A 5 -0.21 10.97 -3.20
N LYS A 6 -0.45 11.94 -2.31
CA LYS A 6 0.20 12.03 -1.01
C LYS A 6 -0.81 11.77 0.10
N VAL A 7 -0.50 10.83 0.97
CA VAL A 7 -1.25 10.56 2.20
C VAL A 7 -0.40 11.09 3.37
N PRO A 8 -0.69 12.27 3.91
CA PRO A 8 0.12 12.90 4.94
C PRO A 8 0.01 12.17 6.29
N GLY A 9 1.03 12.33 7.10
CA GLY A 9 1.10 11.79 8.45
C GLY A 9 1.87 10.46 8.53
N GLU A 10 2.16 10.03 9.76
CA GLU A 10 2.89 8.79 10.02
C GLU A 10 2.20 7.61 9.35
N PRO A 11 2.92 6.81 8.54
CA PRO A 11 2.34 5.63 7.92
C PRO A 11 1.82 4.64 8.96
N ASP A 12 0.67 4.03 8.68
CA ASP A 12 0.12 2.99 9.52
C ASP A 12 1.01 1.73 9.48
N LYS A 13 1.24 1.14 10.65
CA LYS A 13 2.06 -0.08 10.77
C LYS A 13 1.25 -1.35 10.60
N VAL A 14 -0.07 -1.26 10.69
CA VAL A 14 -0.97 -2.39 10.47
C VAL A 14 -0.98 -2.77 9.00
N THR A 15 -1.19 -4.05 8.75
CA THR A 15 -1.23 -4.60 7.39
C THR A 15 -2.59 -5.21 7.09
N ALA A 16 -2.95 -5.30 5.82
CA ALA A 16 -4.21 -5.88 5.38
C ALA A 16 -4.37 -7.37 5.76
N GLN A 17 -3.27 -8.04 6.10
CA GLN A 17 -3.27 -9.44 6.50
C GLN A 17 -3.58 -9.64 7.99
N GLU A 18 -3.57 -8.59 8.79
CA GLU A 18 -3.89 -8.69 10.21
C GLU A 18 -5.39 -8.91 10.40
N LYS A 19 -5.75 -10.10 10.85
CA LYS A 19 -7.13 -10.49 11.14
C LYS A 19 -7.30 -10.85 12.58
N GLY A 20 -8.45 -10.48 13.14
CA GLY A 20 -8.91 -10.98 14.42
C GLY A 20 -9.58 -12.33 14.25
N VAL A 21 -9.60 -13.11 15.33
CA VAL A 21 -10.29 -14.40 15.40
C VAL A 21 -11.23 -14.37 16.60
N LYS A 22 -12.46 -14.80 16.37
CA LYS A 22 -13.45 -15.01 17.44
C LYS A 22 -14.06 -16.39 17.29
N ILE A 23 -14.52 -16.95 18.39
CA ILE A 23 -15.26 -18.22 18.37
C ILE A 23 -16.74 -17.90 18.25
N GLU A 24 -17.36 -18.40 17.20
CA GLU A 24 -18.79 -18.34 16.98
C GLU A 24 -19.40 -19.73 17.12
N ARG A 25 -20.73 -19.81 17.33
CA ARG A 25 -21.47 -21.06 17.41
C ARG A 25 -22.54 -21.06 16.30
N ASN A 26 -22.66 -22.21 15.63
CA ASN A 26 -23.74 -22.42 14.69
C ASN A 26 -25.07 -22.69 15.42
N ARG A 27 -26.15 -22.87 14.65
CA ARG A 27 -27.48 -23.13 15.21
C ARG A 27 -27.55 -24.41 16.05
N GLN A 28 -26.69 -25.40 15.78
CA GLN A 28 -26.59 -26.64 16.54
C GLN A 28 -25.68 -26.52 17.77
N GLY A 29 -25.09 -25.34 18.01
CA GLY A 29 -24.22 -25.10 19.16
C GLY A 29 -22.75 -25.49 18.97
N PHE A 30 -22.33 -25.93 17.79
CA PHE A 30 -20.94 -26.24 17.49
C PHE A 30 -20.11 -24.97 17.34
N ALA A 31 -18.99 -24.92 18.05
CA ALA A 31 -18.04 -23.82 17.99
C ALA A 31 -17.18 -23.90 16.73
N TYR A 32 -16.94 -22.74 16.09
CA TYR A 32 -16.02 -22.62 14.97
C TYR A 32 -15.29 -21.27 15.02
N PRO A 33 -14.05 -21.20 14.49
CA PRO A 33 -13.35 -19.92 14.38
C PRO A 33 -13.95 -19.05 13.26
N SER A 34 -14.18 -17.79 13.56
CA SER A 34 -14.59 -16.77 12.60
C SER A 34 -13.52 -15.69 12.51
N PHE A 35 -13.16 -15.30 11.31
CA PHE A 35 -12.17 -14.25 11.06
C PHE A 35 -12.86 -12.92 10.77
N TYR A 36 -12.30 -11.85 11.30
CA TYR A 36 -12.81 -10.50 11.07
C TYR A 36 -11.66 -9.52 10.84
N GLU A 37 -11.96 -8.44 10.12
CA GLU A 37 -11.00 -7.35 9.95
C GLU A 37 -10.87 -6.58 11.26
N LYS A 38 -9.64 -6.37 11.73
CA LYS A 38 -9.40 -5.58 12.95
C LYS A 38 -9.78 -4.13 12.72
N PRO A 39 -10.31 -3.42 13.74
CA PRO A 39 -10.66 -2.01 13.63
C PRO A 39 -9.51 -1.13 13.13
N GLU A 40 -8.27 -1.41 13.54
CA GLU A 40 -7.07 -0.67 13.13
C GLU A 40 -6.83 -0.77 11.63
N VAL A 41 -7.13 -1.92 11.02
CA VAL A 41 -7.03 -2.13 9.56
C VAL A 41 -8.08 -1.28 8.84
N THR A 42 -9.31 -1.28 9.34
CA THR A 42 -10.39 -0.46 8.79
C THR A 42 -10.04 1.03 8.85
N VAL A 43 -9.53 1.51 9.98
CA VAL A 43 -9.09 2.92 10.14
C VAL A 43 -7.98 3.27 9.16
N ALA A 44 -6.98 2.38 8.98
CA ALA A 44 -5.91 2.60 8.04
C ALA A 44 -6.42 2.67 6.59
N LYS A 45 -7.33 1.77 6.19
CA LYS A 45 -7.97 1.80 4.87
C LYS A 45 -8.78 3.07 4.65
N ASP A 46 -9.58 3.50 5.63
CA ASP A 46 -10.39 4.72 5.56
C ASP A 46 -9.52 5.96 5.32
N ARG A 47 -8.34 6.01 5.94
CA ARG A 47 -7.37 7.08 5.70
C ARG A 47 -6.88 7.07 4.25
N TYR A 48 -6.52 5.92 3.69
CA TYR A 48 -6.15 5.80 2.29
C TYR A 48 -7.29 6.24 1.37
N TYR A 49 -8.52 5.74 1.58
CA TYR A 49 -9.68 6.12 0.80
C TYR A 49 -9.93 7.63 0.81
N LEU A 50 -9.77 8.28 1.96
CA LEU A 50 -9.97 9.72 2.10
C LEU A 50 -9.08 10.52 1.13
N TYR A 51 -7.81 10.15 1.00
CA TYR A 51 -6.85 10.86 0.16
C TYR A 51 -6.84 10.38 -1.29
N MET A 52 -7.23 9.15 -1.55
CA MET A 52 -7.23 8.56 -2.90
C MET A 52 -8.48 8.93 -3.71
N LYS A 53 -9.65 9.01 -3.07
CA LYS A 53 -10.97 9.09 -3.75
C LYS A 53 -11.08 10.18 -4.80
N ARG A 54 -10.45 11.32 -4.59
CA ARG A 54 -10.51 12.45 -5.54
C ARG A 54 -9.66 12.25 -6.80
N PHE A 55 -8.79 11.26 -6.80
CA PHE A 55 -7.91 10.93 -7.93
C PHE A 55 -8.39 9.74 -8.74
N VAL A 56 -9.51 9.14 -8.34
CA VAL A 56 -10.09 8.00 -9.06
C VAL A 56 -10.42 8.43 -10.49
N PRO A 57 -9.91 7.74 -11.51
CA PRO A 57 -10.21 8.06 -12.91
C PRO A 57 -11.70 7.83 -13.21
N ASN A 58 -12.24 8.57 -14.16
CA ASN A 58 -13.65 8.45 -14.59
C ASN A 58 -14.00 7.03 -15.06
N LYS A 59 -13.03 6.35 -15.67
CA LYS A 59 -13.12 4.94 -16.05
C LYS A 59 -11.92 4.21 -15.47
N PRO A 60 -12.08 2.99 -14.97
CA PRO A 60 -10.94 2.19 -14.52
C PRO A 60 -9.87 2.10 -15.61
N ILE A 61 -8.61 2.25 -15.20
CA ILE A 61 -7.47 2.09 -16.09
C ILE A 61 -7.50 0.70 -16.71
N GLU A 62 -7.32 0.61 -18.01
CA GLU A 62 -7.19 -0.64 -18.73
C GLU A 62 -5.73 -0.92 -19.07
N GLY A 63 -5.37 -2.19 -19.16
CA GLY A 63 -4.01 -2.62 -19.45
C GLY A 63 -3.06 -2.57 -18.25
N PRO A 64 -1.75 -2.75 -18.49
CA PRO A 64 -0.76 -2.80 -17.42
C PRO A 64 -0.54 -1.43 -16.79
N VAL A 65 -0.28 -1.43 -15.49
CA VAL A 65 0.07 -0.22 -14.73
C VAL A 65 1.40 -0.41 -14.00
N GLU A 66 2.13 0.68 -13.84
CA GLU A 66 3.26 0.77 -12.92
C GLU A 66 2.82 1.55 -11.67
N VAL A 67 3.16 1.02 -10.51
CA VAL A 67 2.90 1.67 -9.22
C VAL A 67 4.21 1.82 -8.46
N LYS A 68 4.46 3.04 -7.98
CA LYS A 68 5.59 3.32 -7.07
C LYS A 68 5.02 3.81 -5.75
N ILE A 69 5.45 3.21 -4.65
CA ILE A 69 4.98 3.59 -3.33
C ILE A 69 6.19 3.80 -2.42
N ARG A 70 6.20 4.92 -1.71
CA ARG A 70 7.19 5.22 -0.70
C ARG A 70 6.52 5.58 0.62
N TRP A 71 6.90 4.87 1.67
CA TRP A 71 6.48 5.16 3.03
C TRP A 71 7.61 5.91 3.75
N ASP A 72 7.36 7.15 4.10
CA ASP A 72 8.26 7.99 4.88
C ASP A 72 7.84 7.95 6.35
N PHE A 73 8.60 7.23 7.16
CA PHE A 73 8.38 7.10 8.60
C PHE A 73 9.16 8.13 9.38
N GLY A 74 8.52 8.76 10.35
CA GLY A 74 9.19 9.68 11.27
C GLY A 74 10.26 8.96 12.09
N ARG A 75 11.43 9.59 12.21
CA ARG A 75 12.56 9.02 12.94
C ARG A 75 12.35 8.93 14.45
N LYS A 76 11.37 9.64 14.99
CA LYS A 76 11.08 9.71 16.44
C LYS A 76 12.33 10.14 17.24
N SER A 77 12.76 9.31 18.17
CA SER A 77 13.97 9.54 18.98
C SER A 77 15.28 9.12 18.33
N LYS A 78 15.24 8.56 17.11
CA LYS A 78 16.45 8.14 16.41
C LYS A 78 17.32 9.35 16.03
N PRO A 79 18.67 9.22 16.01
CA PRO A 79 19.56 10.29 15.59
C PRO A 79 19.26 10.84 14.19
N LYS A 80 19.55 12.12 13.97
CA LYS A 80 19.32 12.81 12.68
C LYS A 80 20.02 12.15 11.49
N ARG A 81 21.11 11.40 11.72
CA ARG A 81 21.81 10.67 10.65
C ARG A 81 20.94 9.64 9.93
N TYR A 82 19.81 9.23 10.54
CA TYR A 82 18.87 8.31 9.90
C TYR A 82 18.01 8.97 8.82
N ILE A 83 17.89 10.29 8.81
CA ILE A 83 17.08 11.03 7.81
C ILE A 83 17.56 10.68 6.40
N GLY A 84 16.62 10.22 5.55
CA GLY A 84 16.88 9.82 4.18
C GLY A 84 17.43 8.40 4.01
N GLN A 85 17.77 7.72 5.09
CA GLN A 85 18.20 6.31 5.01
C GLN A 85 17.01 5.37 4.83
N LEU A 86 17.25 4.25 4.14
CA LEU A 86 16.27 3.19 4.02
C LEU A 86 15.95 2.59 5.40
N LYS A 87 14.67 2.38 5.65
CA LYS A 87 14.19 1.77 6.89
C LYS A 87 14.20 0.25 6.77
N ALA A 88 15.06 -0.40 7.54
CA ALA A 88 15.24 -1.85 7.52
C ALA A 88 14.54 -2.57 8.68
N THR A 89 13.51 -1.96 9.25
CA THR A 89 12.71 -2.52 10.36
C THR A 89 11.25 -2.65 9.97
N LYS A 90 10.43 -3.29 10.81
CA LYS A 90 8.97 -3.45 10.58
C LYS A 90 8.30 -2.15 10.09
N SER A 91 7.25 -2.18 9.29
CA SER A 91 6.54 -3.35 8.77
C SER A 91 7.14 -3.78 7.43
N ASP A 92 6.80 -5.01 6.98
CA ASP A 92 7.31 -5.54 5.72
C ASP A 92 6.70 -4.82 4.52
N LEU A 93 7.52 -4.55 3.50
CA LEU A 93 7.10 -3.80 2.30
C LEU A 93 5.95 -4.45 1.55
N ASP A 94 5.98 -5.76 1.37
CA ASP A 94 4.94 -6.51 0.67
C ASP A 94 3.57 -6.38 1.38
N ASN A 95 3.56 -6.47 2.70
CA ASN A 95 2.35 -6.31 3.51
C ASN A 95 1.81 -4.87 3.48
N LEU A 96 2.69 -3.88 3.54
CA LEU A 96 2.30 -2.47 3.40
C LEU A 96 1.72 -2.19 2.01
N ALA A 97 2.36 -2.74 0.96
CA ALA A 97 1.93 -2.58 -0.42
C ALA A 97 0.54 -3.17 -0.65
N LYS A 98 0.28 -4.36 -0.09
CA LYS A 98 -1.01 -5.02 -0.26
C LYS A 98 -2.17 -4.14 0.20
N MET A 99 -2.07 -3.47 1.32
CA MET A 99 -3.12 -2.55 1.79
C MET A 99 -3.37 -1.41 0.79
N VAL A 100 -2.32 -0.79 0.29
CA VAL A 100 -2.45 0.31 -0.68
C VAL A 100 -3.07 -0.19 -1.99
N LEU A 101 -2.61 -1.32 -2.52
CA LEU A 101 -3.13 -1.89 -3.76
C LEU A 101 -4.59 -2.33 -3.61
N ASP A 102 -4.96 -2.94 -2.49
CA ASP A 102 -6.34 -3.30 -2.19
C ASP A 102 -7.25 -2.05 -2.18
N CYS A 103 -6.82 -0.97 -1.53
CA CYS A 103 -7.58 0.28 -1.51
C CYS A 103 -7.75 0.90 -2.90
N LEU A 104 -6.70 0.90 -3.73
CA LEU A 104 -6.77 1.40 -5.10
C LEU A 104 -7.71 0.56 -5.96
N THR A 105 -7.70 -0.76 -5.80
CA THR A 105 -8.61 -1.68 -6.49
C THR A 105 -10.05 -1.49 -6.03
N ASP A 106 -10.29 -1.36 -4.74
CA ASP A 106 -11.61 -1.11 -4.16
C ASP A 106 -12.24 0.19 -4.69
N LEU A 107 -11.43 1.24 -4.84
CA LEU A 107 -11.85 2.53 -5.39
C LEU A 107 -11.97 2.54 -6.92
N LYS A 108 -11.67 1.43 -7.60
CA LYS A 108 -11.78 1.29 -9.05
C LYS A 108 -10.80 2.15 -9.85
N PHE A 109 -9.57 2.31 -9.36
CA PHE A 109 -8.49 2.84 -10.20
C PHE A 109 -8.25 1.92 -11.41
N TRP A 110 -8.38 0.62 -11.21
CA TRP A 110 -8.36 -0.46 -12.21
C TRP A 110 -9.35 -1.54 -11.83
N LYS A 111 -9.49 -2.57 -12.65
CA LYS A 111 -10.44 -3.67 -12.40
C LYS A 111 -9.89 -4.71 -11.43
N ASP A 112 -8.59 -4.99 -11.52
CA ASP A 112 -7.92 -6.06 -10.79
C ASP A 112 -6.47 -5.64 -10.49
N ASP A 113 -5.98 -5.94 -9.30
CA ASP A 113 -4.60 -5.69 -8.89
C ASP A 113 -3.57 -6.49 -9.73
N GLY A 114 -4.01 -7.55 -10.42
CA GLY A 114 -3.23 -8.26 -11.44
C GLY A 114 -2.77 -7.37 -12.61
N GLN A 115 -3.40 -6.19 -12.81
CA GLN A 115 -2.95 -5.21 -13.81
C GLN A 115 -1.66 -4.49 -13.39
N VAL A 116 -1.26 -4.57 -12.12
CA VAL A 116 0.00 -3.98 -11.64
C VAL A 116 1.16 -4.85 -12.14
N ALA A 117 1.78 -4.40 -13.23
CA ALA A 117 2.85 -5.12 -13.92
C ALA A 117 4.25 -4.68 -13.49
N LYS A 118 4.39 -3.46 -12.95
CA LYS A 118 5.62 -2.95 -12.35
C LYS A 118 5.29 -2.38 -10.96
N LEU A 119 6.06 -2.78 -9.96
CA LEU A 119 5.88 -2.32 -8.59
C LEU A 119 7.22 -1.95 -7.98
N ASN A 120 7.35 -0.70 -7.57
CA ASN A 120 8.53 -0.18 -6.88
C ASN A 120 8.15 0.29 -5.49
N LEU A 121 8.79 -0.27 -4.47
CA LEU A 121 8.47 -0.05 -3.08
C LEU A 121 9.67 0.42 -2.29
N GLU A 122 9.47 1.40 -1.40
CA GLU A 122 10.53 1.95 -0.60
C GLU A 122 10.04 2.41 0.77
N LYS A 123 10.83 2.18 1.82
CA LYS A 123 10.62 2.74 3.16
C LYS A 123 11.83 3.56 3.55
N ARG A 124 11.58 4.79 4.05
CA ARG A 124 12.64 5.69 4.51
C ARG A 124 12.36 6.28 5.87
N TRP A 125 13.42 6.74 6.52
CA TRP A 125 13.33 7.60 7.69
C TRP A 125 13.33 9.06 7.27
N VAL A 126 12.42 9.83 7.85
CA VAL A 126 12.31 11.28 7.65
C VAL A 126 12.13 11.98 8.98
N GLU A 127 12.12 13.31 9.00
CA GLU A 127 11.64 14.05 10.18
C GLU A 127 10.17 13.73 10.43
N ASP A 128 9.75 13.74 11.68
CA ASP A 128 8.37 13.37 12.06
C ASP A 128 7.32 14.22 11.34
N LYS A 129 7.59 15.51 11.13
CA LYS A 129 6.71 16.42 10.40
C LYS A 129 6.55 16.10 8.91
N ASP A 130 7.50 15.38 8.34
CA ASP A 130 7.53 15.04 6.90
C ASP A 130 7.01 13.63 6.63
N ALA A 131 6.57 12.91 7.67
CA ALA A 131 6.02 11.58 7.53
C ALA A 131 4.80 11.55 6.60
N ALA A 132 4.80 10.64 5.65
CA ALA A 132 3.74 10.50 4.64
C ALA A 132 3.88 9.20 3.86
N VAL A 133 2.85 8.87 3.09
CA VAL A 133 2.92 7.85 2.04
C VAL A 133 2.76 8.55 0.70
N TYR A 134 3.64 8.24 -0.24
CA TYR A 134 3.61 8.76 -1.61
C TYR A 134 3.31 7.63 -2.58
N ILE A 135 2.35 7.85 -3.46
CA ILE A 135 1.90 6.87 -4.44
C ILE A 135 1.92 7.52 -5.81
N LEU A 136 2.62 6.90 -6.75
CA LEU A 136 2.65 7.29 -8.15
C LEU A 136 2.11 6.14 -8.99
N ILE A 137 1.09 6.41 -9.79
CA ILE A 137 0.49 5.46 -10.72
C ILE A 137 0.77 5.92 -12.14
N ASN A 138 1.40 5.07 -12.93
CA ASN A 138 1.61 5.28 -14.36
C ASN A 138 0.77 4.28 -15.14
N ALA A 139 -0.21 4.78 -15.88
CA ALA A 139 -1.13 3.98 -16.69
C ALA A 139 -0.55 3.56 -18.05
N GLU A 140 0.61 4.09 -18.41
CA GLU A 140 1.29 3.79 -19.68
C GLU A 140 2.77 3.53 -19.39
N PRO A 141 3.09 2.41 -18.70
CA PRO A 141 4.48 2.09 -18.40
C PRO A 141 5.24 1.78 -19.67
N GLU A 142 6.46 2.29 -19.76
CA GLU A 142 7.35 1.94 -20.87
C GLU A 142 7.66 0.43 -20.84
N GLU A 143 7.52 -0.20 -22.00
CA GLU A 143 7.96 -1.57 -22.22
C GLU A 143 9.46 -1.58 -22.45
N ASP A 144 10.20 -2.09 -21.49
CA ASP A 144 11.62 -2.29 -21.64
C ASP A 144 11.89 -3.72 -22.12
N LEU A 145 11.94 -3.89 -23.43
CA LEU A 145 12.09 -5.20 -24.08
C LEU A 145 13.48 -5.85 -23.87
N GLY A 146 14.41 -5.15 -23.29
CA GLY A 146 15.72 -5.69 -22.95
C GLY A 146 16.10 -5.47 -21.49
N GLY A 147 15.64 -4.41 -20.96
CA GLY A 147 15.70 -3.92 -19.59
C GLY A 147 16.83 -4.40 -18.71
N LEU A 148 16.56 -4.35 -17.44
CA LEU A 148 17.48 -4.82 -16.39
C LEU A 148 17.92 -6.28 -16.58
N PHE A 149 17.08 -7.11 -17.19
CA PHE A 149 17.30 -8.54 -17.37
C PHE A 149 17.71 -8.93 -18.80
N GLY A 150 17.72 -8.00 -19.76
CA GLY A 150 17.95 -8.27 -21.16
C GLY A 150 19.30 -8.92 -21.51
N GLY A 151 20.30 -8.78 -20.68
CA GLY A 151 21.59 -9.45 -20.82
C GLY A 151 21.75 -10.76 -20.03
N ILE A 152 20.69 -11.20 -19.31
CA ILE A 152 20.74 -12.34 -18.37
C ILE A 152 19.89 -13.51 -18.88
N ILE A 153 18.87 -13.23 -19.63
CA ILE A 153 17.91 -14.20 -20.18
C ILE A 153 18.02 -14.36 -21.68
#